data_d35c7423926876d80b9329e59aa80307
#
_entry.id   d35c7423926876d80b9329e59aa80307
#
_cell.length_a   1.000
_cell.length_b   1.000
_cell.length_c   1.000
_cell.angle_alpha   90.00
_cell.angle_beta   90.00
_cell.angle_gamma   90.00
#
_symmetry.space_group_name_H-M   'P 1'
#
loop_
_entity.id
_entity.type
_entity.pdbx_description
1 polymer ?
#
loop_
_entity_poly.entity_id
_entity_poly.type
_entity_poly.pdbx_seq_one_letter_code
_entity_poly.pdbx_strand_id
1 'polypeptide(L)'
;VSGYVGGRVDDLMMRIVDFLYGLPILIVVILMQVYFKAVARRGEGTGFIGALLSVNQAFGGLLFVFIAIGALNWIGMARIARGQTLSYKQKEFVEAARAVGAGPISIIFRHLLPNILGPCIVQETLQIPGYILTEAFLSFIGLGVDAPTPSWGIMIQEGYQALRSNAHIILVPSAALTLTVLAFNFLG
;
A
#
# COMPACT_ATOMS: atom_id res chain seq x y z
N VAL A 1 -6.43 -10.65 -14.95
CA VAL A 1 -6.81 -10.54 -16.38
C VAL A 1 -5.59 -10.82 -17.25
N SER A 2 -4.46 -10.10 -17.10
CA SER A 2 -3.30 -10.24 -18.00
C SER A 2 -2.80 -11.68 -18.11
N GLY A 3 -2.54 -12.35 -16.98
CA GLY A 3 -2.06 -13.73 -16.95
C GLY A 3 -3.02 -14.76 -17.55
N TYR A 4 -4.34 -14.49 -17.59
CA TYR A 4 -5.31 -15.36 -18.23
C TYR A 4 -5.32 -15.17 -19.74
N VAL A 5 -5.41 -13.93 -20.23
CA VAL A 5 -5.43 -13.58 -21.65
C VAL A 5 -4.10 -13.94 -22.33
N GLY A 6 -2.98 -13.58 -21.70
CA GLY A 6 -1.65 -13.83 -22.23
C GLY A 6 -1.27 -12.95 -23.43
N GLY A 7 -0.20 -13.34 -24.13
CA GLY A 7 0.26 -12.69 -25.36
C GLY A 7 0.53 -11.20 -25.21
N ARG A 8 0.23 -10.42 -26.25
CA ARG A 8 0.52 -8.96 -26.29
C ARG A 8 -0.16 -8.15 -25.18
N VAL A 9 -1.33 -8.59 -24.70
CA VAL A 9 -2.05 -7.90 -23.61
C VAL A 9 -1.29 -8.06 -22.30
N ASP A 10 -0.83 -9.28 -22.01
CA ASP A 10 -0.01 -9.56 -20.83
C ASP A 10 1.31 -8.76 -20.89
N ASP A 11 2.00 -8.79 -22.03
CA ASP A 11 3.26 -8.07 -22.22
C ASP A 11 3.10 -6.57 -22.01
N LEU A 12 2.04 -5.95 -22.58
CA LEU A 12 1.80 -4.52 -22.44
C LEU A 12 1.48 -4.14 -20.98
N MET A 13 0.56 -4.88 -20.34
CA MET A 13 0.19 -4.63 -18.94
C MET A 13 1.39 -4.80 -18.01
N MET A 14 2.20 -5.81 -18.22
CA MET A 14 3.38 -6.04 -17.39
C MET A 14 4.49 -5.03 -17.65
N ARG A 15 4.66 -4.53 -18.86
CA ARG A 15 5.61 -3.41 -19.14
C ARG A 15 5.23 -2.14 -18.37
N ILE A 16 3.93 -1.82 -18.27
CA ILE A 16 3.47 -0.69 -17.45
C ILE A 16 3.79 -0.94 -15.96
N VAL A 17 3.50 -2.14 -15.47
CA VAL A 17 3.83 -2.55 -14.09
C VAL A 17 5.34 -2.46 -13.84
N ASP A 18 6.17 -2.91 -14.78
CA ASP A 18 7.62 -2.91 -14.65
C ASP A 18 8.20 -1.48 -14.70
N PHE A 19 7.64 -0.61 -15.55
CA PHE A 19 8.00 0.81 -15.59
C PHE A 19 7.70 1.50 -14.25
N LEU A 20 6.50 1.28 -13.71
CA LEU A 20 6.10 1.84 -12.41
C LEU A 20 6.92 1.26 -11.25
N TYR A 21 7.29 -0.03 -11.31
CA TYR A 21 8.14 -0.67 -10.30
C TYR A 21 9.55 -0.10 -10.23
N GLY A 22 10.04 0.48 -11.34
CA GLY A 22 11.33 1.19 -11.37
C GLY A 22 11.33 2.51 -10.60
N LEU A 23 10.15 3.04 -10.22
CA LEU A 23 10.07 4.27 -9.44
C LEU A 23 10.38 3.97 -7.96
N PRO A 24 11.26 4.76 -7.32
CA PRO A 24 11.51 4.61 -5.88
C PRO A 24 10.29 5.09 -5.10
N ILE A 25 9.49 4.14 -4.63
CA ILE A 25 8.18 4.36 -3.99
C ILE A 25 8.26 5.43 -2.90
N LEU A 26 9.26 5.35 -2.02
CA LEU A 26 9.42 6.29 -0.92
C LEU A 26 9.59 7.74 -1.40
N ILE A 27 10.35 7.95 -2.47
CA ILE A 27 10.55 9.30 -3.05
C ILE A 27 9.24 9.83 -3.61
N VAL A 28 8.46 9.01 -4.31
CA VAL A 28 7.16 9.42 -4.86
C VAL A 28 6.19 9.79 -3.73
N VAL A 29 6.14 9.00 -2.65
CA VAL A 29 5.31 9.30 -1.48
C VAL A 29 5.73 10.62 -0.83
N ILE A 30 7.03 10.84 -0.63
CA ILE A 30 7.57 12.08 -0.05
C ILE A 30 7.20 13.29 -0.92
N LEU A 31 7.45 13.23 -2.23
CA LEU A 31 7.13 14.32 -3.15
C LEU A 31 5.64 14.64 -3.16
N MET A 32 4.80 13.61 -3.15
CA MET A 32 3.34 13.77 -3.10
C MET A 32 2.91 14.46 -1.79
N GLN A 33 3.44 14.04 -0.65
CA GLN A 33 3.16 14.67 0.65
C GLN A 33 3.62 16.13 0.71
N VAL A 34 4.84 16.42 0.26
CA VAL A 34 5.38 17.78 0.20
C VAL A 34 4.51 18.67 -0.67
N TYR A 35 4.09 18.19 -1.84
CA TYR A 35 3.23 18.93 -2.76
C TYR A 35 1.87 19.27 -2.12
N PHE A 36 1.14 18.27 -1.59
CA PHE A 36 -0.18 18.50 -1.02
C PHE A 36 -0.13 19.35 0.27
N LYS A 37 0.89 19.16 1.12
CA LYS A 37 1.11 20.03 2.29
C LYS A 37 1.42 21.48 1.86
N ALA A 38 2.18 21.69 0.78
CA ALA A 38 2.44 23.02 0.25
C ALA A 38 1.18 23.70 -0.29
N VAL A 39 0.35 22.98 -1.07
CA VAL A 39 -0.93 23.47 -1.59
C VAL A 39 -1.90 23.82 -0.43
N ALA A 40 -1.98 22.95 0.58
CA ALA A 40 -2.81 23.21 1.77
C ALA A 40 -2.37 24.48 2.51
N ARG A 41 -1.06 24.69 2.69
CA ARG A 41 -0.52 25.87 3.38
C ARG A 41 -0.77 27.18 2.62
N ARG A 42 -0.78 27.14 1.28
CA ARG A 42 -1.02 28.32 0.42
C ARG A 42 -2.50 28.68 0.31
N GLY A 43 -3.42 27.82 0.75
CA GLY A 43 -4.86 28.01 0.59
C GLY A 43 -5.32 27.93 -0.88
N GLU A 44 -4.50 27.39 -1.77
CA GLU A 44 -4.77 27.33 -3.21
C GLU A 44 -5.71 26.19 -3.60
N GLY A 45 -6.15 25.38 -2.65
CA GLY A 45 -7.04 24.25 -2.89
C GLY A 45 -8.48 24.69 -3.18
N THR A 46 -8.82 24.90 -4.46
CA THR A 46 -10.20 25.19 -4.90
C THR A 46 -10.79 23.96 -5.62
N GLY A 47 -12.11 23.88 -5.63
CA GLY A 47 -12.82 22.79 -6.34
C GLY A 47 -12.47 21.40 -5.80
N PHE A 48 -12.11 20.49 -6.70
CA PHE A 48 -11.79 19.09 -6.36
C PHE A 48 -10.59 18.95 -5.40
N ILE A 49 -9.55 19.75 -5.59
CA ILE A 49 -8.37 19.74 -4.70
C ILE A 49 -8.76 20.22 -3.30
N GLY A 50 -9.61 21.26 -3.18
CA GLY A 50 -10.11 21.72 -1.90
C GLY A 50 -10.92 20.66 -1.16
N ALA A 51 -11.77 19.92 -1.86
CA ALA A 51 -12.51 18.80 -1.29
C ALA A 51 -11.57 17.68 -0.81
N LEU A 52 -10.54 17.33 -1.59
CA LEU A 52 -9.53 16.36 -1.16
C LEU A 52 -8.75 16.81 0.07
N LEU A 53 -8.40 18.10 0.15
CA LEU A 53 -7.69 18.67 1.29
C LEU A 53 -8.55 18.65 2.55
N SER A 54 -9.86 18.97 2.45
CA SER A 54 -10.77 18.91 3.60
C SER A 54 -10.96 17.48 4.11
N VAL A 55 -11.07 16.51 3.21
CA VAL A 55 -11.08 15.07 3.57
C VAL A 55 -9.76 14.66 4.22
N ASN A 56 -8.63 15.09 3.67
CA ASN A 56 -7.31 14.78 4.25
C ASN A 56 -7.18 15.34 5.68
N GLN A 57 -7.68 16.54 5.96
CA GLN A 57 -7.69 17.09 7.31
C GLN A 57 -8.57 16.27 8.25
N ALA A 58 -9.73 15.79 7.80
CA ALA A 58 -10.60 14.92 8.59
C ALA A 58 -9.91 13.59 8.95
N PHE A 59 -8.99 13.11 8.10
CA PHE A 59 -8.15 11.92 8.34
C PHE A 59 -6.79 12.25 8.99
N GLY A 60 -6.64 13.42 9.61
CA GLY A 60 -5.41 13.82 10.29
C GLY A 60 -4.17 13.91 9.39
N GLY A 61 -4.35 14.20 8.10
CA GLY A 61 -3.25 14.27 7.13
C GLY A 61 -2.84 12.93 6.48
N LEU A 62 -3.49 11.83 6.85
CA LEU A 62 -3.13 10.48 6.39
C LEU A 62 -3.67 10.10 5.02
N LEU A 63 -4.70 10.79 4.50
CA LEU A 63 -5.34 10.40 3.25
C LEU A 63 -4.34 10.30 2.10
N PHE A 64 -3.46 11.29 1.94
CA PHE A 64 -2.47 11.29 0.87
C PHE A 64 -1.38 10.25 1.07
N VAL A 65 -1.03 9.92 2.33
CA VAL A 65 -0.15 8.79 2.64
C VAL A 65 -0.78 7.49 2.14
N PHE A 66 -2.05 7.25 2.48
CA PHE A 66 -2.77 6.04 2.06
C PHE A 66 -2.94 5.95 0.55
N ILE A 67 -3.29 7.07 -0.10
CA ILE A 67 -3.41 7.11 -1.57
C ILE A 67 -2.05 6.80 -2.22
N ALA A 68 -0.97 7.39 -1.73
CA ALA A 68 0.36 7.19 -2.28
C ALA A 68 0.85 5.73 -2.09
N ILE A 69 0.68 5.20 -0.87
CA ILE A 69 1.01 3.80 -0.57
C ILE A 69 0.16 2.86 -1.44
N GLY A 70 -1.16 3.05 -1.48
CA GLY A 70 -2.07 2.21 -2.25
C GLY A 70 -1.83 2.30 -3.76
N ALA A 71 -1.55 3.50 -4.28
CA ALA A 71 -1.29 3.73 -5.70
C ALA A 71 0.00 3.05 -6.22
N LEU A 72 0.92 2.69 -5.34
CA LEU A 72 2.19 2.09 -5.72
C LEU A 72 2.32 0.62 -5.28
N ASN A 73 1.72 0.24 -4.15
CA ASN A 73 1.86 -1.15 -3.65
C ASN A 73 1.06 -2.18 -4.45
N TRP A 74 -0.01 -1.77 -5.19
CA TRP A 74 -0.72 -2.69 -6.09
C TRP A 74 0.18 -3.31 -7.16
N ILE A 75 1.33 -2.67 -7.46
CA ILE A 75 2.30 -3.13 -8.47
C ILE A 75 2.87 -4.51 -8.09
N GLY A 76 3.27 -4.67 -6.81
CA GLY A 76 3.74 -5.95 -6.28
C GLY A 76 2.62 -7.02 -6.34
N MET A 77 1.42 -6.64 -5.90
CA MET A 77 0.24 -7.51 -5.93
C MET A 77 -0.14 -7.93 -7.36
N ALA A 78 -0.03 -7.04 -8.34
CA ALA A 78 -0.30 -7.35 -9.74
C ALA A 78 0.60 -8.49 -10.26
N ARG A 79 1.89 -8.48 -9.90
CA ARG A 79 2.83 -9.55 -10.27
C ARG A 79 2.49 -10.88 -9.60
N ILE A 80 2.13 -10.85 -8.32
CA ILE A 80 1.73 -12.05 -7.56
C ILE A 80 0.45 -12.62 -8.14
N ALA A 81 -0.60 -11.80 -8.31
CA ALA A 81 -1.87 -12.22 -8.87
C ALA A 81 -1.70 -12.77 -10.30
N ARG A 82 -0.79 -12.18 -11.11
CA ARG A 82 -0.45 -12.72 -12.44
C ARG A 82 0.20 -14.10 -12.32
N GLY A 83 1.20 -14.26 -11.44
CA GLY A 83 1.88 -15.54 -11.23
C GLY A 83 0.90 -16.64 -10.79
N GLN A 84 0.04 -16.33 -9.82
CA GLN A 84 -1.03 -17.22 -9.37
C GLN A 84 -1.99 -17.57 -10.52
N THR A 85 -2.42 -16.58 -11.31
CA THR A 85 -3.30 -16.82 -12.46
C THR A 85 -2.66 -17.76 -13.48
N LEU A 86 -1.36 -17.60 -13.78
CA LEU A 86 -0.64 -18.47 -14.70
C LEU A 86 -0.57 -19.92 -14.18
N SER A 87 -0.40 -20.12 -12.88
CA SER A 87 -0.40 -21.44 -12.25
C SER A 87 -1.80 -22.07 -12.24
N TYR A 88 -2.82 -21.31 -11.81
CA TYR A 88 -4.17 -21.84 -11.67
C TYR A 88 -4.88 -22.07 -13.00
N LYS A 89 -4.57 -21.31 -14.07
CA LYS A 89 -5.22 -21.50 -15.38
C LYS A 89 -4.91 -22.86 -16.05
N GLN A 90 -3.89 -23.57 -15.56
CA GLN A 90 -3.47 -24.89 -16.05
C GLN A 90 -4.01 -26.04 -15.17
N LYS A 91 -4.85 -25.74 -14.19
CA LYS A 91 -5.42 -26.74 -13.29
C LYS A 91 -6.64 -27.42 -13.94
N GLU A 92 -6.84 -28.71 -13.61
CA GLU A 92 -7.90 -29.56 -14.13
C GLU A 92 -9.30 -28.95 -14.00
N PHE A 93 -9.60 -28.26 -12.89
CA PHE A 93 -10.92 -27.62 -12.71
C PHE A 93 -11.19 -26.49 -13.71
N VAL A 94 -10.14 -25.80 -14.20
CA VAL A 94 -10.29 -24.78 -15.24
C VAL A 94 -10.50 -25.43 -16.60
N GLU A 95 -9.83 -26.54 -16.88
CA GLU A 95 -10.02 -27.32 -18.08
C GLU A 95 -11.43 -27.93 -18.12
N ALA A 96 -11.89 -28.51 -17.02
CA ALA A 96 -13.24 -29.00 -16.87
C ALA A 96 -14.31 -27.91 -17.12
N ALA A 97 -14.10 -26.70 -16.54
CA ALA A 97 -14.99 -25.57 -16.76
C ALA A 97 -15.05 -25.16 -18.25
N ARG A 98 -13.92 -25.22 -18.98
CA ARG A 98 -13.89 -24.98 -20.44
C ARG A 98 -14.61 -26.05 -21.20
N ALA A 99 -14.45 -27.31 -20.82
CA ALA A 99 -15.09 -28.44 -21.48
C ALA A 99 -16.62 -28.38 -21.41
N VAL A 100 -17.19 -27.85 -20.32
CA VAL A 100 -18.63 -27.61 -20.17
C VAL A 100 -19.10 -26.26 -20.75
N GLY A 101 -18.22 -25.55 -21.48
CA GLY A 101 -18.59 -24.33 -22.23
C GLY A 101 -18.53 -23.03 -21.41
N ALA A 102 -17.85 -22.98 -20.25
CA ALA A 102 -17.70 -21.75 -19.50
C ALA A 102 -16.90 -20.70 -20.28
N GLY A 103 -17.47 -19.50 -20.44
CA GLY A 103 -16.80 -18.38 -21.11
C GLY A 103 -15.64 -17.79 -20.28
N PRO A 104 -14.71 -17.02 -20.91
CA PRO A 104 -13.50 -16.48 -20.26
C PRO A 104 -13.78 -15.65 -19.01
N ILE A 105 -14.82 -14.81 -19.03
CA ILE A 105 -15.21 -13.97 -17.89
C ILE A 105 -15.66 -14.84 -16.72
N SER A 106 -16.49 -15.87 -16.98
CA SER A 106 -16.93 -16.82 -15.96
C SER A 106 -15.74 -17.56 -15.33
N ILE A 107 -14.78 -17.99 -16.15
CA ILE A 107 -13.56 -18.65 -15.68
C ILE A 107 -12.74 -17.72 -14.76
N ILE A 108 -12.55 -16.46 -15.15
CA ILE A 108 -11.80 -15.50 -14.35
C ILE A 108 -12.48 -15.26 -13.01
N PHE A 109 -13.76 -14.88 -12.99
CA PHE A 109 -14.42 -14.41 -11.76
C PHE A 109 -14.93 -15.55 -10.88
N ARG A 110 -15.35 -16.68 -11.45
CA ARG A 110 -15.95 -17.80 -10.70
C ARG A 110 -14.97 -18.90 -10.34
N HIS A 111 -13.91 -19.07 -11.14
CA HIS A 111 -12.97 -20.18 -10.93
C HIS A 111 -11.56 -19.69 -10.54
N LEU A 112 -11.00 -18.68 -11.21
CA LEU A 112 -9.65 -18.23 -10.91
C LEU A 112 -9.60 -17.27 -9.71
N LEU A 113 -10.40 -16.21 -9.73
CA LEU A 113 -10.35 -15.16 -8.71
C LEU A 113 -10.51 -15.70 -7.28
N PRO A 114 -11.51 -16.55 -6.97
CA PRO A 114 -11.66 -17.08 -5.60
C PRO A 114 -10.45 -17.91 -5.13
N ASN A 115 -9.81 -18.62 -6.05
CA ASN A 115 -8.65 -19.46 -5.74
C ASN A 115 -7.35 -18.67 -5.57
N ILE A 116 -7.19 -17.55 -6.27
CA ILE A 116 -6.00 -16.69 -6.12
C ILE A 116 -6.12 -15.69 -4.97
N LEU A 117 -7.33 -15.42 -4.47
CA LEU A 117 -7.54 -14.49 -3.35
C LEU A 117 -6.81 -14.93 -2.08
N GLY A 118 -6.82 -16.22 -1.76
CA GLY A 118 -6.11 -16.75 -0.59
C GLY A 118 -4.64 -16.35 -0.57
N PRO A 119 -3.82 -16.77 -1.55
CA PRO A 119 -2.44 -16.35 -1.65
C PRO A 119 -2.23 -14.81 -1.68
N CYS A 120 -3.15 -14.07 -2.32
CA CYS A 120 -3.07 -12.62 -2.35
C CYS A 120 -3.30 -11.99 -0.98
N ILE A 121 -4.29 -12.47 -0.21
CA ILE A 121 -4.57 -11.97 1.15
C ILE A 121 -3.39 -12.25 2.08
N VAL A 122 -2.82 -13.46 2.03
CA VAL A 122 -1.63 -13.80 2.81
C VAL A 122 -0.47 -12.85 2.48
N GLN A 123 -0.23 -12.59 1.20
CA GLN A 123 0.83 -11.67 0.80
C GLN A 123 0.59 -10.24 1.30
N GLU A 124 -0.64 -9.74 1.26
CA GLU A 124 -0.97 -8.39 1.77
C GLU A 124 -0.86 -8.31 3.29
N THR A 125 -1.27 -9.35 4.02
CA THR A 125 -1.10 -9.38 5.48
C THR A 125 0.37 -9.31 5.88
N LEU A 126 1.26 -9.97 5.15
CA LEU A 126 2.71 -9.89 5.38
C LEU A 126 3.30 -8.49 5.04
N GLN A 127 2.61 -7.67 4.26
CA GLN A 127 3.05 -6.30 3.94
C GLN A 127 2.60 -5.26 4.99
N ILE A 128 1.61 -5.57 5.84
CA ILE A 128 1.09 -4.64 6.87
C ILE A 128 2.21 -4.03 7.73
N PRO A 129 3.18 -4.81 8.26
CA PRO A 129 4.33 -4.26 8.99
C PRO A 129 5.11 -3.19 8.22
N GLY A 130 5.32 -3.42 6.92
CA GLY A 130 5.99 -2.47 6.03
C GLY A 130 5.22 -1.15 5.88
N TYR A 131 3.88 -1.20 5.81
CA TYR A 131 3.05 0.00 5.74
C TYR A 131 3.07 0.80 7.04
N ILE A 132 3.02 0.12 8.19
CA ILE A 132 3.14 0.73 9.51
C ILE A 132 4.49 1.44 9.66
N LEU A 133 5.59 0.78 9.28
CA LEU A 133 6.93 1.37 9.32
C LEU A 133 7.07 2.56 8.36
N THR A 134 6.47 2.50 7.18
CA THR A 134 6.48 3.59 6.20
C THR A 134 5.74 4.82 6.75
N GLU A 135 4.56 4.63 7.34
CA GLU A 135 3.82 5.72 8.00
C GLU A 135 4.64 6.31 9.15
N ALA A 136 5.15 5.47 10.06
CA ALA A 136 5.95 5.92 11.19
C ALA A 136 7.20 6.69 10.74
N PHE A 137 7.88 6.25 9.69
CA PHE A 137 9.01 6.96 9.11
C PHE A 137 8.61 8.33 8.53
N LEU A 138 7.52 8.40 7.75
CA LEU A 138 7.02 9.66 7.20
C LEU A 138 6.62 10.63 8.31
N SER A 139 5.96 10.14 9.34
CA SER A 139 5.58 10.93 10.51
C SER A 139 6.80 11.41 11.30
N PHE A 140 7.83 10.57 11.45
CA PHE A 140 9.10 10.93 12.09
C PHE A 140 9.81 12.08 11.37
N ILE A 141 9.79 12.11 10.02
CA ILE A 141 10.40 13.21 9.24
C ILE A 141 9.45 14.41 9.04
N GLY A 142 8.27 14.41 9.67
CA GLY A 142 7.29 15.52 9.60
C GLY A 142 6.42 15.54 8.33
N LEU A 143 6.40 14.45 7.57
CA LEU A 143 5.59 14.31 6.35
C LEU A 143 4.40 13.35 6.51
N GLY A 144 4.21 12.76 7.68
CA GLY A 144 3.06 11.90 7.99
C GLY A 144 1.86 12.67 8.51
N VAL A 145 1.37 12.22 9.66
CA VAL A 145 0.17 12.75 10.35
C VAL A 145 0.34 14.21 10.72
N ASP A 146 -0.74 14.97 10.65
CA ASP A 146 -0.76 16.37 11.10
C ASP A 146 -1.22 16.45 12.58
N ALA A 147 -0.58 17.35 13.35
CA ALA A 147 -0.99 17.63 14.72
C ALA A 147 -2.47 18.12 14.75
N PRO A 148 -3.26 17.74 15.76
CA PRO A 148 -2.88 17.06 17.00
C PRO A 148 -2.96 15.52 16.95
N THR A 149 -3.10 14.91 15.78
CA THR A 149 -3.27 13.46 15.65
C THR A 149 -1.98 12.73 16.06
N PRO A 150 -2.03 11.82 17.05
CA PRO A 150 -0.84 11.11 17.49
C PRO A 150 -0.45 9.99 16.51
N SER A 151 0.85 9.77 16.32
CA SER A 151 1.40 8.58 15.70
C SER A 151 2.68 8.15 16.40
N TRP A 152 3.05 6.88 16.29
CA TRP A 152 4.32 6.41 16.86
C TRP A 152 5.52 7.13 16.26
N GLY A 153 5.46 7.48 14.97
CA GLY A 153 6.53 8.24 14.30
C GLY A 153 6.74 9.63 14.92
N ILE A 154 5.66 10.38 15.18
CA ILE A 154 5.72 11.68 15.85
C ILE A 154 6.26 11.53 17.28
N MET A 155 5.74 10.56 18.05
CA MET A 155 6.20 10.32 19.42
C MET A 155 7.68 9.94 19.46
N ILE A 156 8.17 9.18 18.50
CA ILE A 156 9.61 8.85 18.37
C ILE A 156 10.41 10.09 18.01
N GLN A 157 9.90 10.97 17.15
CA GLN A 157 10.55 12.24 16.79
C GLN A 157 10.69 13.16 18.00
N GLU A 158 9.63 13.33 18.78
CA GLU A 158 9.63 14.11 20.02
C GLU A 158 10.60 13.51 21.04
N GLY A 159 10.57 12.19 21.21
CA GLY A 159 11.50 11.47 22.08
C GLY A 159 12.96 11.61 21.63
N TYR A 160 13.23 11.63 20.32
CA TYR A 160 14.57 11.87 19.78
C TYR A 160 15.07 13.27 20.12
N GLN A 161 14.23 14.29 20.03
CA GLN A 161 14.60 15.66 20.43
C GLN A 161 14.90 15.77 21.92
N ALA A 162 14.20 14.99 22.74
CA ALA A 162 14.38 14.95 24.20
C ALA A 162 15.43 13.92 24.65
N LEU A 163 16.15 13.24 23.76
CA LEU A 163 17.01 12.10 24.08
C LEU A 163 18.09 12.40 25.10
N ARG A 164 18.64 13.63 25.10
CA ARG A 164 19.70 14.06 26.04
C ARG A 164 19.19 14.30 27.45
N SER A 165 17.92 14.65 27.62
CA SER A 165 17.30 14.95 28.90
C SER A 165 16.46 13.80 29.45
N ASN A 166 15.72 13.11 28.56
CA ASN A 166 14.72 12.13 28.95
C ASN A 166 14.67 10.97 27.94
N ALA A 167 15.66 10.08 27.95
CA ALA A 167 15.77 8.95 27.02
C ALA A 167 14.57 7.99 27.07
N HIS A 168 13.81 7.93 28.19
CA HIS A 168 12.64 7.04 28.32
C HIS A 168 11.48 7.44 27.38
N ILE A 169 11.40 8.70 26.94
CA ILE A 169 10.33 9.18 26.07
C ILE A 169 10.37 8.49 24.70
N ILE A 170 11.56 8.22 24.16
CA ILE A 170 11.69 7.51 22.87
C ILE A 170 11.49 5.99 23.02
N LEU A 171 11.81 5.42 24.19
CA LEU A 171 11.77 3.97 24.39
C LEU A 171 10.34 3.42 24.32
N VAL A 172 9.37 4.11 24.89
CA VAL A 172 7.97 3.65 24.94
C VAL A 172 7.35 3.54 23.54
N PRO A 173 7.33 4.60 22.71
CA PRO A 173 6.75 4.49 21.36
C PRO A 173 7.55 3.55 20.45
N SER A 174 8.89 3.49 20.60
CA SER A 174 9.72 2.57 19.84
C SER A 174 9.41 1.11 20.20
N ALA A 175 9.24 0.80 21.47
CA ALA A 175 8.85 -0.54 21.91
C ALA A 175 7.43 -0.90 21.42
N ALA A 176 6.49 0.03 21.52
CA ALA A 176 5.11 -0.18 21.03
C ALA A 176 5.10 -0.45 19.52
N LEU A 177 5.81 0.35 18.73
CA LEU A 177 5.94 0.14 17.28
C LEU A 177 6.56 -1.23 16.97
N THR A 178 7.68 -1.56 17.65
CA THR A 178 8.38 -2.83 17.44
C THR A 178 7.49 -4.03 17.78
N LEU A 179 6.79 -3.99 18.92
CA LEU A 179 5.90 -5.07 19.32
C LEU A 179 4.72 -5.23 18.35
N THR A 180 4.18 -4.13 17.85
CA THR A 180 3.09 -4.17 16.86
C THR A 180 3.55 -4.77 15.54
N VAL A 181 4.70 -4.30 15.02
CA VAL A 181 5.31 -4.85 13.80
C VAL A 181 5.59 -6.35 13.97
N LEU A 182 6.13 -6.75 15.12
CA LEU A 182 6.40 -8.16 15.44
C LEU A 182 5.11 -8.99 15.49
N ALA A 183 4.06 -8.47 16.15
CA ALA A 183 2.77 -9.14 16.23
C ALA A 183 2.16 -9.39 14.85
N PHE A 184 2.19 -8.40 13.95
CA PHE A 184 1.71 -8.57 12.57
C PHE A 184 2.55 -9.53 11.75
N ASN A 185 3.87 -9.59 11.96
CA ASN A 185 4.72 -10.59 11.32
C ASN A 185 4.42 -12.03 11.76
N PHE A 186 3.92 -12.23 12.98
CA PHE A 186 3.51 -13.57 13.45
C PHE A 186 2.08 -13.95 13.03
N LEU A 187 1.23 -12.96 12.71
CA LEU A 187 -0.15 -13.20 12.26
C LEU A 187 -0.25 -13.46 10.76
N GLY A 188 0.67 -12.97 9.94
CA GLY A 188 0.74 -13.18 8.49
C GLY A 188 1.54 -14.41 8.14
#